data_42478c12e6b8546acbd514e06c91ad34
#
_entry.id   42478c12e6b8546acbd514e06c91ad34
#
_cell.length_a   1.000
_cell.length_b   1.000
_cell.length_c   1.000
_cell.angle_alpha   90.00
_cell.angle_beta   90.00
_cell.angle_gamma   90.00
#
_symmetry.space_group_name_H-M   'P 1'
#
loop_
_entity.id
_entity.type
_entity.pdbx_description
1 polymer ?
#
loop_
_entity_poly.entity_id
_entity_poly.type
_entity_poly.pdbx_seq_one_letter_code
_entity_poly.pdbx_strand_id
1 'polypeptide(L)'
;MMKSAALTIAIKRLPNALNNLCPTYMTEGSAGMDLEAALDKPITLNPMCRAKVPTGFAIALPDGYEAQVRPRSGLALKEGITVLNSPGTIDSDYRGEINVILVNFGEEAKTIERGMRIAQLVVAPVTHVLWQEIEKLPKSIRDARGFGSTGARSKDN
;
A
#
# COMPACT_ATOMS: atom_id res chain seq x y z
N MET A 1 6.38 15.13 25.96
CA MET A 1 6.46 14.65 24.55
C MET A 1 5.64 15.61 23.69
N MET A 2 6.29 16.35 22.80
CA MET A 2 5.55 17.18 21.83
C MET A 2 4.82 16.22 20.88
N LYS A 3 3.46 16.21 20.89
CA LYS A 3 2.69 15.59 19.82
C LYS A 3 3.07 16.33 18.54
N SER A 4 3.73 15.65 17.60
CA SER A 4 3.92 16.19 16.26
C SER A 4 2.55 16.66 15.76
N ALA A 5 2.50 17.87 15.19
CA ALA A 5 1.26 18.37 14.59
C ALA A 5 0.80 17.34 13.53
N ALA A 6 -0.44 16.88 13.63
CA ALA A 6 -0.98 15.91 12.68
C ALA A 6 -1.01 16.52 11.27
N LEU A 7 -0.53 15.79 10.28
CA LEU A 7 -0.61 16.18 8.88
C LEU A 7 -2.08 16.14 8.43
N THR A 8 -2.58 17.25 7.87
CA THR A 8 -3.93 17.31 7.31
C THR A 8 -3.88 17.04 5.81
N ILE A 9 -4.69 16.08 5.35
CA ILE A 9 -4.80 15.68 3.93
C ILE A 9 -6.26 15.86 3.50
N ALA A 10 -6.48 16.57 2.39
CA ALA A 10 -7.81 16.68 1.82
C ALA A 10 -8.24 15.35 1.20
N ILE A 11 -9.45 14.92 1.52
CA ILE A 11 -10.07 13.70 0.98
C ILE A 11 -11.42 14.04 0.34
N LYS A 12 -11.66 13.50 -0.85
CA LYS A 12 -12.92 13.62 -1.58
C LYS A 12 -13.62 12.27 -1.63
N ARG A 13 -14.86 12.23 -1.18
CA ARG A 13 -15.76 11.09 -1.36
C ARG A 13 -16.33 11.13 -2.77
N LEU A 14 -16.23 10.01 -3.48
CA LEU A 14 -16.79 9.84 -4.83
C LEU A 14 -18.17 9.19 -4.75
N PRO A 15 -19.00 9.28 -5.82
CA PRO A 15 -20.36 8.73 -5.79
C PRO A 15 -20.45 7.24 -5.45
N ASN A 16 -19.49 6.45 -5.88
CA ASN A 16 -19.43 5.01 -5.61
C ASN A 16 -19.02 4.65 -4.16
N ALA A 17 -18.55 5.60 -3.37
CA ALA A 17 -18.21 5.34 -1.96
C ALA A 17 -19.44 5.03 -1.10
N LEU A 18 -20.60 5.60 -1.44
CA LEU A 18 -21.86 5.41 -0.70
C LEU A 18 -21.64 5.45 0.83
N ASN A 19 -21.84 4.32 1.50
CA ASN A 19 -21.69 4.15 2.95
C ASN A 19 -20.31 3.64 3.39
N ASN A 20 -19.35 3.50 2.45
CA ASN A 20 -17.99 3.08 2.82
C ASN A 20 -17.38 4.11 3.78
N LEU A 21 -16.63 3.61 4.75
CA LEU A 21 -15.95 4.46 5.71
C LEU A 21 -14.75 5.16 5.07
N CYS A 22 -14.51 6.41 5.45
CA CYS A 22 -13.23 7.06 5.14
C CYS A 22 -12.09 6.22 5.74
N PRO A 23 -10.93 6.16 5.06
CA PRO A 23 -9.77 5.48 5.63
C PRO A 23 -9.46 6.01 7.03
N THR A 24 -9.39 5.10 8.00
CA THR A 24 -9.18 5.45 9.42
C THR A 24 -8.18 4.48 10.07
N TYR A 25 -7.44 5.00 11.05
CA TYR A 25 -6.59 4.17 11.91
C TYR A 25 -7.48 3.37 12.88
N MET A 26 -7.28 2.07 12.96
CA MET A 26 -8.06 1.20 13.85
C MET A 26 -7.60 1.27 15.30
N THR A 27 -6.35 1.64 15.55
CA THR A 27 -5.77 1.87 16.88
C THR A 27 -4.87 3.09 16.86
N GLU A 28 -4.57 3.67 18.03
CA GLU A 28 -3.68 4.84 18.16
C GLU A 28 -2.26 4.56 17.61
N GLY A 29 -1.80 3.32 17.69
CA GLY A 29 -0.48 2.91 17.20
C GLY A 29 -0.47 2.38 15.76
N SER A 30 -1.61 2.39 15.05
CA SER A 30 -1.67 1.92 13.66
C SER A 30 -0.88 2.86 12.74
N ALA A 31 -0.08 2.28 11.84
CA ALA A 31 0.60 3.02 10.76
C ALA A 31 -0.23 3.11 9.47
N GLY A 32 -1.15 2.17 9.27
CA GLY A 32 -2.00 2.08 8.08
C GLY A 32 -3.47 2.31 8.42
N MET A 33 -4.18 2.93 7.48
CA MET A 33 -5.63 3.13 7.50
C MET A 33 -6.29 2.11 6.58
N ASP A 34 -7.33 1.40 7.03
CA ASP A 34 -8.01 0.41 6.19
C ASP A 34 -8.70 1.06 4.98
N LEU A 35 -8.59 0.40 3.83
CA LEU A 35 -9.28 0.73 2.58
C LEU A 35 -10.36 -0.32 2.30
N GLU A 36 -11.60 0.14 2.11
CA GLU A 36 -12.75 -0.71 1.79
C GLU A 36 -13.03 -0.73 0.28
N ALA A 37 -13.52 -1.87 -0.22
CA ALA A 37 -13.99 -2.00 -1.59
C ALA A 37 -15.28 -1.22 -1.81
N ALA A 38 -15.33 -0.36 -2.84
CA ALA A 38 -16.50 0.44 -3.24
C ALA A 38 -17.14 -0.12 -4.52
N LEU A 39 -17.44 -1.41 -4.50
CA LEU A 39 -18.02 -2.14 -5.63
C LEU A 39 -19.55 -1.99 -5.68
N ASP A 40 -20.14 -1.84 -6.87
CA ASP A 40 -21.59 -1.87 -7.05
C ASP A 40 -22.15 -3.29 -6.95
N LYS A 41 -21.38 -4.26 -7.41
CA LYS A 41 -21.69 -5.70 -7.33
C LYS A 41 -20.46 -6.46 -6.86
N PRO A 42 -20.65 -7.56 -6.11
CA PRO A 42 -19.54 -8.44 -5.77
C PRO A 42 -18.79 -8.93 -7.00
N ILE A 43 -17.48 -9.10 -6.87
CA ILE A 43 -16.66 -9.71 -7.92
C ILE A 43 -16.02 -10.99 -7.40
N THR A 44 -15.91 -11.99 -8.26
CA THR A 44 -15.20 -13.23 -7.96
C THR A 44 -13.78 -13.12 -8.49
N LEU A 45 -12.81 -13.29 -7.60
CA LEU A 45 -11.39 -13.30 -7.93
C LEU A 45 -10.88 -14.74 -7.91
N ASN A 46 -10.79 -15.35 -9.08
CA ASN A 46 -10.30 -16.71 -9.24
C ASN A 46 -8.79 -16.80 -8.93
N PRO A 47 -8.27 -18.00 -8.61
CA PRO A 47 -6.83 -18.21 -8.45
C PRO A 47 -6.03 -17.67 -9.62
N MET A 48 -4.90 -17.03 -9.35
CA MET A 48 -3.99 -16.39 -10.31
C MET A 48 -4.60 -15.24 -11.12
N CYS A 49 -5.83 -14.83 -10.83
CA CYS A 49 -6.49 -13.67 -11.44
C CYS A 49 -6.28 -12.40 -10.62
N ARG A 50 -6.36 -11.26 -11.30
CA ARG A 50 -6.29 -9.93 -10.69
C ARG A 50 -7.51 -9.08 -11.06
N ALA A 51 -7.83 -8.13 -10.18
CA ALA A 51 -8.87 -7.15 -10.42
C ALA A 51 -8.48 -5.79 -9.86
N LYS A 52 -8.89 -4.73 -10.55
CA LYS A 52 -8.84 -3.36 -10.03
C LYS A 52 -10.10 -3.08 -9.24
N VAL A 53 -9.96 -2.82 -7.94
CA VAL A 53 -11.07 -2.59 -7.02
C VAL A 53 -11.06 -1.13 -6.58
N PRO A 54 -12.13 -0.36 -6.85
CA PRO A 54 -12.25 1.03 -6.43
C PRO A 54 -12.47 1.12 -4.91
N THR A 55 -12.05 2.26 -4.31
CA THR A 55 -12.27 2.57 -2.90
C THR A 55 -13.32 3.65 -2.66
N GLY A 56 -13.70 4.40 -3.70
CA GLY A 56 -14.63 5.51 -3.61
C GLY A 56 -14.01 6.80 -3.06
N PHE A 57 -12.70 6.89 -2.93
CA PHE A 57 -12.02 8.07 -2.39
C PHE A 57 -10.88 8.54 -3.30
N ALA A 58 -10.72 9.87 -3.36
CA ALA A 58 -9.57 10.55 -3.92
C ALA A 58 -8.95 11.46 -2.84
N ILE A 59 -7.63 11.62 -2.85
CA ILE A 59 -6.91 12.44 -1.87
C ILE A 59 -6.04 13.49 -2.57
N ALA A 60 -5.70 14.55 -1.82
CA ALA A 60 -4.70 15.53 -2.23
C ALA A 60 -3.61 15.57 -1.16
N LEU A 61 -2.51 14.90 -1.44
CA LEU A 61 -1.33 14.91 -0.58
C LEU A 61 -0.60 16.25 -0.73
N PRO A 62 -0.02 16.81 0.35
CA PRO A 62 0.89 17.93 0.22
C PRO A 62 2.22 17.51 -0.38
N ASP A 63 2.95 18.46 -0.97
CA ASP A 63 4.29 18.23 -1.50
C ASP A 63 5.22 17.63 -0.44
N GLY A 64 6.11 16.75 -0.85
CA GLY A 64 7.03 16.04 0.04
C GLY A 64 6.43 14.83 0.75
N TYR A 65 5.20 14.42 0.40
CA TYR A 65 4.55 13.21 0.91
C TYR A 65 4.07 12.31 -0.22
N GLU A 66 4.05 11.01 0.06
CA GLU A 66 3.38 9.99 -0.73
C GLU A 66 2.34 9.24 0.10
N ALA A 67 1.42 8.55 -0.55
CA ALA A 67 0.66 7.49 0.09
C ALA A 67 0.97 6.16 -0.58
N GLN A 68 0.94 5.08 0.19
CA GLN A 68 1.19 3.73 -0.29
C GLN A 68 0.01 2.83 0.00
N VAL A 69 -0.48 2.14 -1.03
CA VAL A 69 -1.44 1.04 -0.88
C VAL A 69 -0.66 -0.23 -0.58
N ARG A 70 -0.86 -0.78 0.61
CA ARG A 70 -0.20 -1.99 1.09
C ARG A 70 -1.21 -3.10 1.35
N PRO A 71 -0.82 -4.39 1.22
CA PRO A 71 -1.71 -5.51 1.54
C PRO A 71 -2.02 -5.57 3.04
N ARG A 72 -3.10 -6.28 3.38
CA ARG A 72 -3.44 -6.64 4.75
C ARG A 72 -2.95 -8.05 5.04
N SER A 73 -2.21 -8.20 6.13
CA SER A 73 -1.60 -9.49 6.54
C SER A 73 -2.65 -10.60 6.71
N GLY A 74 -3.83 -10.26 7.24
CA GLY A 74 -4.91 -11.24 7.44
C GLY A 74 -5.45 -11.81 6.12
N LEU A 75 -5.66 -10.97 5.10
CA LEU A 75 -6.09 -11.42 3.76
C LEU A 75 -4.98 -12.23 3.07
N ALA A 76 -3.74 -11.77 3.16
CA ALA A 76 -2.61 -12.45 2.56
C ALA A 76 -2.41 -13.85 3.14
N LEU A 77 -2.46 -13.99 4.47
CA LEU A 77 -2.22 -15.28 5.12
C LEU A 77 -3.39 -16.26 4.99
N LYS A 78 -4.63 -15.77 5.18
CA LYS A 78 -5.80 -16.66 5.26
C LYS A 78 -6.42 -16.95 3.90
N GLU A 79 -6.36 -15.99 2.97
CA GLU A 79 -7.10 -16.03 1.72
C GLU A 79 -6.19 -16.04 0.48
N GLY A 80 -4.89 -15.84 0.66
CA GLY A 80 -3.96 -15.68 -0.46
C GLY A 80 -4.18 -14.39 -1.27
N ILE A 81 -5.00 -13.44 -0.76
CA ILE A 81 -5.30 -12.18 -1.45
C ILE A 81 -4.27 -11.13 -1.07
N THR A 82 -3.67 -10.50 -2.06
CA THR A 82 -2.69 -9.43 -1.84
C THR A 82 -2.82 -8.32 -2.87
N VAL A 83 -2.05 -7.24 -2.68
CA VAL A 83 -1.94 -6.12 -3.64
C VAL A 83 -0.82 -6.45 -4.62
N LEU A 84 -1.16 -6.57 -5.90
CA LEU A 84 -0.23 -7.04 -6.93
C LEU A 84 0.99 -6.12 -7.10
N ASN A 85 0.77 -4.81 -7.08
CA ASN A 85 1.81 -3.77 -7.22
C ASN A 85 2.29 -3.23 -5.88
N SER A 86 2.34 -4.07 -4.84
CA SER A 86 2.70 -3.64 -3.49
C SER A 86 4.19 -3.29 -3.36
N PRO A 87 4.50 -2.12 -2.76
CA PRO A 87 3.59 -1.05 -2.36
C PRO A 87 3.09 -0.24 -3.56
N GLY A 88 1.77 -0.02 -3.65
CA GLY A 88 1.18 0.84 -4.70
C GLY A 88 1.41 2.30 -4.37
N THR A 89 2.14 3.03 -5.20
CA THR A 89 2.49 4.43 -4.97
C THR A 89 1.36 5.36 -5.39
N ILE A 90 1.05 6.35 -4.54
CA ILE A 90 0.16 7.48 -4.82
C ILE A 90 0.97 8.75 -4.65
N ASP A 91 1.23 9.42 -5.76
CA ASP A 91 2.02 10.64 -5.82
C ASP A 91 1.24 11.85 -5.29
N SER A 92 1.97 12.89 -4.85
CA SER A 92 1.35 14.11 -4.29
C SER A 92 0.48 14.87 -5.29
N ASP A 93 0.74 14.77 -6.58
CA ASP A 93 -0.01 15.40 -7.68
C ASP A 93 -1.13 14.52 -8.26
N TYR A 94 -1.29 13.26 -7.81
CA TYR A 94 -2.39 12.40 -8.23
C TYR A 94 -3.71 12.88 -7.60
N ARG A 95 -4.78 12.98 -8.43
CA ARG A 95 -6.13 13.44 -8.02
C ARG A 95 -7.22 12.44 -8.40
N GLY A 96 -6.84 11.29 -8.95
CA GLY A 96 -7.78 10.24 -9.31
C GLY A 96 -8.24 9.43 -8.09
N GLU A 97 -9.20 8.54 -8.33
CA GLU A 97 -9.66 7.59 -7.34
C GLU A 97 -8.53 6.63 -6.91
N ILE A 98 -8.42 6.39 -5.60
CA ILE A 98 -7.57 5.34 -5.08
C ILE A 98 -8.19 3.99 -5.48
N ASN A 99 -7.47 3.23 -6.27
CA ASN A 99 -7.85 1.87 -6.66
C ASN A 99 -6.82 0.88 -6.12
N VAL A 100 -7.32 -0.29 -5.73
CA VAL A 100 -6.49 -1.40 -5.25
C VAL A 100 -6.43 -2.48 -6.33
N ILE A 101 -5.23 -2.87 -6.75
CA ILE A 101 -5.04 -3.98 -7.69
C ILE A 101 -4.84 -5.25 -6.87
N LEU A 102 -5.92 -6.01 -6.67
CA LEU A 102 -5.87 -7.28 -5.95
C LEU A 102 -5.45 -8.41 -6.88
N VAL A 103 -4.73 -9.37 -6.32
CA VAL A 103 -4.43 -10.67 -6.95
C VAL A 103 -4.72 -11.78 -5.96
N ASN A 104 -5.23 -12.91 -6.45
CA ASN A 104 -5.47 -14.11 -5.67
C ASN A 104 -4.36 -15.14 -5.95
N PHE A 105 -3.49 -15.36 -4.97
CA PHE A 105 -2.48 -16.43 -4.99
C PHE A 105 -2.92 -17.66 -4.16
N GLY A 106 -4.16 -17.66 -3.66
CA GLY A 106 -4.75 -18.82 -3.00
C GLY A 106 -5.22 -19.87 -4.03
N GLU A 107 -5.69 -20.99 -3.50
CA GLU A 107 -6.15 -22.15 -4.31
C GLU A 107 -7.63 -22.07 -4.68
N GLU A 108 -8.41 -21.25 -3.98
CA GLU A 108 -9.85 -21.11 -4.16
C GLU A 108 -10.25 -19.73 -4.68
N ALA A 109 -11.35 -19.67 -5.44
CA ALA A 109 -11.96 -18.40 -5.82
C ALA A 109 -12.48 -17.66 -4.58
N LYS A 110 -12.26 -16.34 -4.53
CA LYS A 110 -12.72 -15.48 -3.43
C LYS A 110 -13.62 -14.39 -3.94
N THR A 111 -14.70 -14.13 -3.20
CA THR A 111 -15.63 -13.05 -3.50
C THR A 111 -15.21 -11.80 -2.75
N ILE A 112 -15.06 -10.70 -3.48
CA ILE A 112 -14.83 -9.36 -2.93
C ILE A 112 -16.15 -8.62 -2.98
N GLU A 113 -16.61 -8.16 -1.83
CA GLU A 113 -17.88 -7.46 -1.65
C GLU A 113 -17.66 -6.01 -1.23
N ARG A 114 -18.69 -5.17 -1.42
CA ARG A 114 -18.70 -3.78 -0.92
C ARG A 114 -18.45 -3.75 0.57
N GLY A 115 -17.63 -2.78 1.03
CA GLY A 115 -17.29 -2.59 2.45
C GLY A 115 -16.25 -3.58 2.98
N MET A 116 -15.82 -4.57 2.17
CA MET A 116 -14.73 -5.46 2.56
C MET A 116 -13.43 -4.66 2.64
N ARG A 117 -12.70 -4.77 3.76
CA ARG A 117 -11.38 -4.14 3.94
C ARG A 117 -10.34 -4.94 3.17
N ILE A 118 -9.90 -4.39 2.02
CA ILE A 118 -9.09 -5.08 1.01
C ILE A 118 -7.61 -4.72 1.02
N ALA A 119 -7.27 -3.56 1.59
CA ALA A 119 -5.90 -3.04 1.65
C ALA A 119 -5.77 -2.09 2.83
N GLN A 120 -4.60 -1.48 2.98
CA GLN A 120 -4.36 -0.37 3.89
C GLN A 120 -3.58 0.75 3.21
N LEU A 121 -3.86 1.99 3.59
CA LEU A 121 -3.20 3.21 3.12
C LEU A 121 -2.21 3.69 4.18
N VAL A 122 -0.96 3.89 3.78
CA VAL A 122 0.10 4.44 4.64
C VAL A 122 0.61 5.73 4.01
N VAL A 123 0.66 6.82 4.77
CA VAL A 123 1.26 8.09 4.32
C VAL A 123 2.67 8.20 4.88
N ALA A 124 3.61 8.61 4.05
CA ALA A 124 5.01 8.76 4.41
C ALA A 124 5.64 9.99 3.73
N PRO A 125 6.67 10.61 4.33
CA PRO A 125 7.46 11.63 3.65
C PRO A 125 8.27 11.01 2.51
N VAL A 126 8.51 11.80 1.46
CA VAL A 126 9.29 11.41 0.29
C VAL A 126 10.58 12.21 0.22
N THR A 127 11.67 11.54 -0.06
CA THR A 127 12.96 12.20 -0.35
C THR A 127 13.19 12.18 -1.85
N HIS A 128 13.22 13.37 -2.47
CA HIS A 128 13.67 13.52 -3.86
C HIS A 128 15.19 13.53 -3.92
N VAL A 129 15.74 12.82 -4.88
CA VAL A 129 17.19 12.74 -5.09
C VAL A 129 17.58 13.37 -6.41
N LEU A 130 18.78 13.95 -6.46
CA LEU A 130 19.45 14.34 -7.69
C LEU A 130 20.57 13.35 -7.96
N TRP A 131 20.60 12.80 -9.14
CA TRP A 131 21.67 11.89 -9.55
C TRP A 131 22.91 12.69 -9.94
N GLN A 132 24.06 12.26 -9.40
CA GLN A 132 25.38 12.69 -9.85
C GLN A 132 26.05 11.47 -10.48
N GLU A 133 26.15 11.46 -11.80
CA GLU A 133 26.85 10.40 -12.51
C GLU A 133 28.36 10.51 -12.26
N ILE A 134 28.96 9.43 -11.81
CA ILE A 134 30.41 9.33 -11.55
C ILE A 134 30.94 8.00 -12.12
N GLU A 135 32.19 8.00 -12.56
CA GLU A 135 32.80 6.80 -13.12
C GLU A 135 33.03 5.69 -12.12
N LYS A 136 33.27 6.04 -10.85
CA LYS A 136 33.63 5.08 -9.80
C LYS A 136 32.96 5.43 -8.46
N LEU A 137 32.19 4.50 -7.92
CA LEU A 137 31.58 4.67 -6.60
C LEU A 137 32.64 4.61 -5.48
N PRO A 138 32.41 5.31 -4.36
CA PRO A 138 33.23 5.16 -3.17
C PRO A 138 33.25 3.70 -2.69
N LYS A 139 34.39 3.24 -2.20
CA LYS A 139 34.52 1.90 -1.61
C LYS A 139 33.67 1.76 -0.36
N SER A 140 33.10 0.57 -0.16
CA SER A 140 32.39 0.22 1.07
C SER A 140 32.84 -1.15 1.59
N ILE A 141 32.59 -1.45 2.87
CA ILE A 141 32.93 -2.76 3.48
C ILE A 141 32.21 -3.90 2.76
N ARG A 142 30.97 -3.67 2.31
CA ARG A 142 30.16 -4.66 1.59
C ARG A 142 30.52 -4.75 0.12
N ASP A 143 30.90 -3.61 -0.47
CA ASP A 143 31.20 -3.45 -1.91
C ASP A 143 30.11 -4.07 -2.80
N ALA A 144 30.44 -4.82 -3.83
CA ALA A 144 29.47 -5.44 -4.75
C ALA A 144 28.81 -6.72 -4.21
N ARG A 145 29.14 -7.16 -3.00
CA ARG A 145 28.59 -8.38 -2.41
C ARG A 145 27.11 -8.22 -2.05
N GLY A 146 26.25 -9.02 -2.65
CA GLY A 146 24.80 -9.04 -2.45
C GLY A 146 24.25 -10.48 -2.44
N PHE A 147 22.94 -10.63 -2.65
CA PHE A 147 22.25 -11.90 -2.87
C PHE A 147 22.60 -13.01 -1.88
N GLY A 148 22.58 -12.70 -0.57
CA GLY A 148 22.85 -13.69 0.50
C GLY A 148 24.32 -13.83 0.85
N SER A 149 25.20 -12.88 0.50
CA SER A 149 26.63 -12.91 0.86
C SER A 149 26.93 -12.98 2.36
N THR A 150 25.94 -12.67 3.22
CA THR A 150 26.02 -12.78 4.68
C THR A 150 25.60 -14.15 5.22
N GLY A 151 25.17 -15.07 4.34
CA GLY A 151 24.67 -16.40 4.73
C GLY A 151 23.20 -16.40 5.19
N ALA A 152 22.58 -17.57 5.17
CA ALA A 152 21.18 -17.77 5.58
C ALA A 152 21.03 -18.13 7.08
N ARG A 153 22.12 -18.38 7.80
CA ARG A 153 22.14 -18.70 9.24
C ARG A 153 23.03 -17.73 9.99
N SER A 154 22.63 -17.39 11.22
CA SER A 154 23.52 -16.69 12.16
C SER A 154 24.77 -17.53 12.34
N LYS A 155 25.96 -16.89 12.28
CA LYS A 155 27.18 -17.56 12.71
C LYS A 155 27.07 -17.72 14.23
N ASP A 156 27.09 -18.96 14.71
CA ASP A 156 27.22 -19.23 16.13
C ASP A 156 28.55 -18.59 16.61
N ASN A 157 28.45 -17.73 17.63
CA ASN A 157 29.60 -17.16 18.30
C ASN A 157 30.25 -18.21 19.22
#